data_e483005a84f8a84b4ae52a2604d980e8
#
_entry.id   e483005a84f8a84b4ae52a2604d980e8
#
_cell.length_a   1.000
_cell.length_b   1.000
_cell.length_c   1.000
_cell.angle_alpha   90.00
_cell.angle_beta   90.00
_cell.angle_gamma   90.00
#
_symmetry.space_group_name_H-M   'P 1'
#
loop_
_entity.id
_entity.type
_entity.pdbx_description
1 polymer ?
#
loop_
_entity_poly.entity_id
_entity_poly.type
_entity_poly.pdbx_seq_one_letter_code
_entity_poly.pdbx_strand_id
1 'polypeptide(L)'
;MTTTAHEPATTNAASAAAPRIIPIFIALMVAMLLSSLDQTILGTALPTIVGELDGVQHMLWVATAYILGATVVMPVYGKLGDLFGRKTIFLVALSIFIAGSIVGGFATNMELLIAGRAIQGVGGGGLMILSQAIIADVVPPRDRGKYGGFIGAVFAFSAVVGPLLGGLFTDSLTWRWAFWINIPLGIAAIVTAAVFIRLPKRANRVKPKIDYLGTALIAIATTGLVLVTSWGGTEYEWDSLVINTLIVTTVVAAALFVLAEHKAVEPIIPLSLFRDRNFTITTVAGLLTGVAMFGAIGYMPTFLQIANGINATESGLLLLPMLVGLLLTAVGSGILMSKTGRYKWMPITGAALIGVALVLFSTLTADTSPFVTGVYLFVLGAGLGLTI
;
A
#
# COMPACT_ATOMS: atom_id res chain seq x y z
N MET A 1 30.70 51.73 -41.87
CA MET A 1 30.46 50.32 -41.55
C MET A 1 30.89 50.10 -40.13
N THR A 2 29.94 50.22 -39.19
CA THR A 2 30.13 50.00 -37.75
C THR A 2 29.47 48.70 -37.36
N THR A 3 30.30 47.72 -37.09
CA THR A 3 29.88 46.37 -36.65
C THR A 3 29.57 46.43 -35.16
N THR A 4 28.31 46.35 -34.79
CA THR A 4 27.87 46.18 -33.39
C THR A 4 28.00 44.72 -33.01
N ALA A 5 28.93 44.41 -32.12
CA ALA A 5 29.06 43.11 -31.48
C ALA A 5 27.87 42.83 -30.54
N HIS A 6 27.13 41.78 -30.81
CA HIS A 6 26.10 41.26 -29.93
C HIS A 6 26.78 40.44 -28.82
N GLU A 7 26.73 40.96 -27.61
CA GLU A 7 27.13 40.26 -26.38
C GLU A 7 26.09 39.20 -26.06
N PRO A 8 26.43 37.92 -25.86
CA PRO A 8 25.46 36.89 -25.46
C PRO A 8 25.07 37.11 -23.99
N ALA A 9 23.80 37.37 -23.74
CA ALA A 9 23.23 37.42 -22.39
C ALA A 9 23.42 36.08 -21.71
N THR A 10 24.34 36.05 -20.74
CA THR A 10 24.49 34.92 -19.81
C THR A 10 23.26 34.86 -18.91
N THR A 11 22.28 34.06 -19.28
CA THR A 11 21.16 33.68 -18.41
C THR A 11 21.75 32.88 -17.23
N ASN A 12 21.91 33.56 -16.10
CA ASN A 12 22.06 32.92 -14.78
C ASN A 12 20.84 32.10 -14.48
N ALA A 13 20.74 30.89 -15.00
CA ALA A 13 19.85 29.86 -14.49
C ALA A 13 20.36 29.53 -13.08
N ALA A 14 19.72 30.14 -12.07
CA ALA A 14 19.96 29.79 -10.69
C ALA A 14 19.93 28.27 -10.57
N SER A 15 21.06 27.67 -10.26
CA SER A 15 21.24 26.25 -9.98
C SER A 15 20.29 25.89 -8.84
N ALA A 16 19.09 25.41 -9.16
CA ALA A 16 18.19 24.80 -8.20
C ALA A 16 18.95 23.59 -7.65
N ALA A 17 19.37 23.66 -6.39
CA ALA A 17 20.06 22.59 -5.71
C ALA A 17 19.28 21.28 -5.91
N ALA A 18 19.95 20.27 -6.46
CA ALA A 18 19.34 18.96 -6.70
C ALA A 18 18.61 18.49 -5.43
N PRO A 19 17.37 18.02 -5.51
CA PRO A 19 16.62 17.61 -4.35
C PRO A 19 17.43 16.56 -3.59
N ARG A 20 17.57 16.74 -2.27
CA ARG A 20 18.21 15.76 -1.41
C ARG A 20 17.28 14.54 -1.33
N ILE A 21 17.45 13.57 -2.24
CA ILE A 21 16.56 12.40 -2.42
C ILE A 21 16.48 11.57 -1.12
N ILE A 22 17.60 11.38 -0.43
CA ILE A 22 17.68 10.51 0.76
C ILE A 22 16.73 10.93 1.88
N PRO A 23 16.71 12.20 2.37
CA PRO A 23 15.78 12.60 3.42
C PRO A 23 14.31 12.52 2.99
N ILE A 24 14.01 12.85 1.73
CA ILE A 24 12.65 12.69 1.19
C ILE A 24 12.26 11.22 1.25
N PHE A 25 13.13 10.35 0.75
CA PHE A 25 12.88 8.91 0.71
C PHE A 25 12.68 8.34 2.11
N ILE A 26 13.50 8.73 3.10
CA ILE A 26 13.33 8.30 4.49
C ILE A 26 11.95 8.71 5.03
N ALA A 27 11.52 9.96 4.80
CA ALA A 27 10.20 10.42 5.25
C ALA A 27 9.05 9.59 4.64
N LEU A 28 9.15 9.26 3.35
CA LEU A 28 8.16 8.45 2.67
C LEU A 28 8.17 6.99 3.17
N MET A 29 9.36 6.42 3.40
CA MET A 29 9.49 5.07 3.96
C MET A 29 8.93 4.98 5.38
N VAL A 30 9.17 5.97 6.23
CA VAL A 30 8.59 6.01 7.59
C VAL A 30 7.06 6.09 7.52
N ALA A 31 6.50 6.89 6.63
CA ALA A 31 5.05 6.98 6.46
C ALA A 31 4.42 5.67 5.94
N MET A 32 5.08 5.01 4.98
CA MET A 32 4.64 3.70 4.51
C MET A 32 4.80 2.62 5.58
N LEU A 33 5.88 2.68 6.36
CA LEU A 33 6.11 1.79 7.49
C LEU A 33 5.02 1.93 8.54
N LEU A 34 4.64 3.17 8.89
CA LEU A 34 3.53 3.44 9.81
C LEU A 34 2.24 2.76 9.36
N SER A 35 1.84 2.97 8.10
CA SER A 35 0.61 2.40 7.55
C SER A 35 0.64 0.86 7.51
N SER A 36 1.79 0.26 7.17
CA SER A 36 1.96 -1.18 7.10
C SER A 36 2.09 -1.83 8.46
N LEU A 37 2.86 -1.22 9.37
CA LEU A 37 3.08 -1.72 10.72
C LEU A 37 1.80 -1.70 11.56
N ASP A 38 1.02 -0.63 11.45
CA ASP A 38 -0.29 -0.49 12.10
C ASP A 38 -1.22 -1.67 11.80
N GLN A 39 -1.27 -2.10 10.54
CA GLN A 39 -2.08 -3.25 10.12
C GLN A 39 -1.60 -4.57 10.74
N THR A 40 -0.31 -4.79 10.78
CA THR A 40 0.28 -6.06 11.25
C THR A 40 0.31 -6.16 12.78
N ILE A 41 0.52 -5.05 13.49
CA ILE A 41 0.41 -4.99 14.96
C ILE A 41 -1.01 -5.33 15.40
N LEU A 42 -2.01 -4.70 14.75
CA LEU A 42 -3.41 -4.92 15.11
C LEU A 42 -3.89 -6.33 14.83
N GLY A 43 -3.40 -6.98 13.78
CA GLY A 43 -3.72 -8.37 13.50
C GLY A 43 -3.42 -9.29 14.68
N THR A 44 -2.32 -9.06 15.41
CA THR A 44 -1.93 -9.84 16.58
C THR A 44 -2.64 -9.38 17.86
N ALA A 45 -2.88 -8.09 18.02
CA ALA A 45 -3.54 -7.52 19.20
C ALA A 45 -5.06 -7.72 19.19
N LEU A 46 -5.66 -8.02 18.04
CA LEU A 46 -7.11 -8.04 17.82
C LEU A 46 -7.88 -8.96 18.80
N PRO A 47 -7.45 -10.20 19.11
CA PRO A 47 -8.15 -11.03 20.10
C PRO A 47 -8.24 -10.38 21.48
N THR A 48 -7.16 -9.76 21.94
CA THR A 48 -7.11 -9.05 23.24
C THR A 48 -8.03 -7.82 23.22
N ILE A 49 -8.03 -7.05 22.15
CA ILE A 49 -8.89 -5.88 21.96
C ILE A 49 -10.36 -6.28 22.02
N VAL A 50 -10.73 -7.31 21.28
CA VAL A 50 -12.09 -7.82 21.17
C VAL A 50 -12.57 -8.36 22.53
N GLY A 51 -11.70 -9.02 23.28
CA GLY A 51 -12.00 -9.50 24.63
C GLY A 51 -12.20 -8.36 25.64
N GLU A 52 -11.41 -7.27 25.55
CA GLU A 52 -11.54 -6.12 26.46
C GLU A 52 -12.76 -5.23 26.14
N LEU A 53 -13.12 -5.10 24.85
CA LEU A 53 -14.21 -4.24 24.40
C LEU A 53 -15.54 -4.98 24.16
N ASP A 54 -15.65 -6.25 24.57
CA ASP A 54 -16.84 -7.11 24.41
C ASP A 54 -17.41 -7.12 22.97
N GLY A 55 -16.52 -7.15 21.97
CA GLY A 55 -16.87 -6.86 20.59
C GLY A 55 -16.62 -7.98 19.58
N VAL A 56 -16.73 -9.26 19.95
CA VAL A 56 -16.47 -10.42 19.07
C VAL A 56 -17.23 -10.33 17.75
N GLN A 57 -18.50 -9.91 17.79
CA GLN A 57 -19.36 -9.77 16.61
C GLN A 57 -18.88 -8.69 15.63
N HIS A 58 -18.05 -7.75 16.09
CA HIS A 58 -17.54 -6.63 15.29
C HIS A 58 -16.07 -6.78 14.93
N MET A 59 -15.45 -7.93 15.24
CA MET A 59 -14.02 -8.17 15.05
C MET A 59 -13.56 -7.93 13.61
N LEU A 60 -14.31 -8.43 12.63
CA LEU A 60 -14.00 -8.26 11.21
C LEU A 60 -14.01 -6.80 10.77
N TRP A 61 -14.88 -5.98 11.38
CA TRP A 61 -14.98 -4.56 11.04
C TRP A 61 -13.74 -3.75 11.35
N VAL A 62 -12.92 -4.17 12.31
CA VAL A 62 -11.67 -3.46 12.66
C VAL A 62 -10.70 -3.43 11.47
N ALA A 63 -10.56 -4.54 10.77
CA ALA A 63 -9.74 -4.61 9.55
C ALA A 63 -10.48 -4.04 8.34
N THR A 64 -11.77 -4.40 8.16
CA THR A 64 -12.59 -3.99 7.02
C THR A 64 -12.73 -2.47 6.93
N ALA A 65 -12.97 -1.77 8.05
CA ALA A 65 -13.11 -0.32 8.07
C ALA A 65 -11.84 0.40 7.60
N TYR A 66 -10.67 -0.09 7.98
CA TYR A 66 -9.40 0.45 7.50
C TYR A 66 -9.21 0.20 6.00
N ILE A 67 -9.39 -1.05 5.56
CA ILE A 67 -9.22 -1.42 4.14
C ILE A 67 -10.20 -0.62 3.27
N LEU A 68 -11.45 -0.50 3.71
CA LEU A 68 -12.48 0.26 3.03
C LEU A 68 -12.07 1.74 2.91
N GLY A 69 -11.73 2.38 4.03
CA GLY A 69 -11.26 3.76 4.04
C GLY A 69 -10.06 3.97 3.12
N ALA A 70 -9.07 3.07 3.16
CA ALA A 70 -7.88 3.17 2.33
C ALA A 70 -8.19 3.01 0.84
N THR A 71 -8.94 1.96 0.47
CA THR A 71 -9.19 1.61 -0.94
C THR A 71 -10.03 2.66 -1.65
N VAL A 72 -11.07 3.17 -0.99
CA VAL A 72 -11.97 4.19 -1.54
C VAL A 72 -11.23 5.49 -1.86
N VAL A 73 -10.32 5.90 -0.98
CA VAL A 73 -9.66 7.21 -1.13
C VAL A 73 -8.40 7.18 -1.99
N MET A 74 -7.79 6.03 -2.24
CA MET A 74 -6.55 5.92 -3.04
C MET A 74 -6.64 6.64 -4.39
N PRO A 75 -7.64 6.38 -5.26
CA PRO A 75 -7.75 7.07 -6.55
C PRO A 75 -7.96 8.59 -6.36
N VAL A 76 -8.73 8.96 -5.36
CA VAL A 76 -9.02 10.37 -5.03
C VAL A 76 -7.75 11.12 -4.62
N TYR A 77 -6.93 10.52 -3.75
CA TYR A 77 -5.66 11.11 -3.34
C TYR A 77 -4.66 11.26 -4.50
N GLY A 78 -4.62 10.33 -5.42
CA GLY A 78 -3.82 10.46 -6.64
C GLY A 78 -4.18 11.75 -7.39
N LYS A 79 -5.47 11.94 -7.68
CA LYS A 79 -5.97 13.14 -8.36
C LYS A 79 -5.80 14.43 -7.55
N LEU A 80 -6.12 14.42 -6.25
CA LEU A 80 -5.92 15.56 -5.37
C LEU A 80 -4.44 15.96 -5.27
N GLY A 81 -3.55 14.99 -5.21
CA GLY A 81 -2.11 15.22 -5.22
C GLY A 81 -1.63 15.93 -6.49
N ASP A 82 -2.17 15.57 -7.64
CA ASP A 82 -1.86 16.22 -8.91
C ASP A 82 -2.44 17.65 -9.00
N LEU A 83 -3.62 17.90 -8.45
CA LEU A 83 -4.31 19.19 -8.50
C LEU A 83 -3.78 20.19 -7.46
N PHE A 84 -3.64 19.76 -6.21
CA PHE A 84 -3.30 20.66 -5.08
C PHE A 84 -1.84 20.56 -4.63
N GLY A 85 -1.09 19.63 -5.22
CA GLY A 85 0.32 19.37 -4.90
C GLY A 85 0.51 18.19 -3.93
N ARG A 86 1.30 17.22 -4.36
CA ARG A 86 1.50 15.93 -3.66
C ARG A 86 1.99 16.09 -2.23
N LYS A 87 2.90 17.05 -1.96
CA LYS A 87 3.38 17.34 -0.60
C LYS A 87 2.25 17.73 0.35
N THR A 88 1.40 18.67 -0.05
CA THR A 88 0.30 19.18 0.79
C THR A 88 -0.67 18.06 1.13
N ILE A 89 -1.08 17.31 0.12
CA ILE A 89 -2.03 16.21 0.30
C ILE A 89 -1.41 15.07 1.11
N PHE A 90 -0.12 14.79 0.95
CA PHE A 90 0.60 13.82 1.77
C PHE A 90 0.62 14.21 3.26
N LEU A 91 0.88 15.48 3.58
CA LEU A 91 0.84 15.97 4.96
C LEU A 91 -0.58 15.89 5.55
N VAL A 92 -1.60 16.19 4.75
CA VAL A 92 -3.01 16.03 5.16
C VAL A 92 -3.32 14.56 5.44
N ALA A 93 -2.95 13.63 4.54
CA ALA A 93 -3.16 12.20 4.73
C ALA A 93 -2.49 11.69 6.01
N LEU A 94 -1.24 12.13 6.27
CA LEU A 94 -0.50 11.75 7.47
C LEU A 94 -1.15 12.31 8.76
N SER A 95 -1.67 13.55 8.70
CA SER A 95 -2.42 14.14 9.81
C SER A 95 -3.73 13.40 10.09
N ILE A 96 -4.46 12.98 9.04
CA ILE A 96 -5.68 12.17 9.17
C ILE A 96 -5.34 10.81 9.78
N PHE A 97 -4.25 10.16 9.35
CA PHE A 97 -3.80 8.88 9.92
C PHE A 97 -3.51 9.00 11.42
N ILE A 98 -2.80 10.04 11.84
CA ILE A 98 -2.52 10.30 13.26
C ILE A 98 -3.82 10.58 14.04
N ALA A 99 -4.73 11.37 13.48
CA ALA A 99 -6.02 11.64 14.11
C ALA A 99 -6.82 10.34 14.34
N GLY A 100 -6.87 9.44 13.34
CA GLY A 100 -7.47 8.12 13.50
C GLY A 100 -6.76 7.27 14.56
N SER A 101 -5.43 7.35 14.64
CA SER A 101 -4.65 6.68 15.69
C SER A 101 -4.99 7.21 17.09
N ILE A 102 -5.19 8.50 17.24
CA ILE A 102 -5.63 9.11 18.51
C ILE A 102 -7.03 8.58 18.88
N VAL A 103 -7.98 8.60 17.94
CA VAL A 103 -9.34 8.09 18.18
C VAL A 103 -9.31 6.60 18.58
N GLY A 104 -8.55 5.77 17.84
CA GLY A 104 -8.42 4.34 18.15
C GLY A 104 -7.73 4.08 19.49
N GLY A 105 -6.70 4.85 19.84
CA GLY A 105 -5.99 4.73 21.13
C GLY A 105 -6.85 5.10 22.34
N PHE A 106 -7.84 5.99 22.18
CA PHE A 106 -8.81 6.35 23.21
C PHE A 106 -10.12 5.55 23.15
N ALA A 107 -10.20 4.55 22.28
CA ALA A 107 -11.43 3.78 22.14
C ALA A 107 -11.82 3.05 23.44
N THR A 108 -13.08 3.22 23.83
CA THR A 108 -13.71 2.59 25.00
C THR A 108 -14.76 1.56 24.61
N ASN A 109 -15.10 1.48 23.33
CA ASN A 109 -16.00 0.51 22.73
C ASN A 109 -15.59 0.19 21.29
N MET A 110 -16.17 -0.85 20.71
CA MET A 110 -15.84 -1.30 19.35
C MET A 110 -16.21 -0.28 18.28
N GLU A 111 -17.32 0.43 18.42
CA GLU A 111 -17.78 1.42 17.44
C GLU A 111 -16.77 2.56 17.29
N LEU A 112 -16.25 3.07 18.42
CA LEU A 112 -15.25 4.13 18.41
C LEU A 112 -13.90 3.61 17.83
N LEU A 113 -13.54 2.37 18.13
CA LEU A 113 -12.36 1.73 17.54
C LEU A 113 -12.51 1.61 16.01
N ILE A 114 -13.65 1.11 15.53
CA ILE A 114 -13.95 0.97 14.09
C ILE A 114 -13.95 2.34 13.40
N ALA A 115 -14.54 3.37 14.03
CA ALA A 115 -14.47 4.73 13.51
C ALA A 115 -13.03 5.25 13.41
N GLY A 116 -12.20 5.01 14.44
CA GLY A 116 -10.77 5.31 14.42
C GLY A 116 -10.05 4.60 13.28
N ARG A 117 -10.38 3.33 13.05
CA ARG A 117 -9.84 2.52 11.94
C ARG A 117 -10.24 3.06 10.56
N ALA A 118 -11.50 3.47 10.39
CA ALA A 118 -11.95 4.08 9.15
C ALA A 118 -11.15 5.37 8.85
N ILE A 119 -10.97 6.24 9.87
CA ILE A 119 -10.19 7.48 9.75
C ILE A 119 -8.72 7.16 9.43
N GLN A 120 -8.12 6.19 10.13
CA GLN A 120 -6.75 5.73 9.82
C GLN A 120 -6.63 5.20 8.40
N GLY A 121 -7.62 4.42 7.93
CA GLY A 121 -7.68 3.92 6.56
C GLY A 121 -7.66 5.04 5.54
N VAL A 122 -8.48 6.07 5.74
CA VAL A 122 -8.48 7.28 4.90
C VAL A 122 -7.09 7.91 4.84
N GLY A 123 -6.39 8.05 5.97
CA GLY A 123 -5.01 8.53 5.99
C GLY A 123 -4.04 7.57 5.30
N GLY A 124 -4.07 6.29 5.68
CA GLY A 124 -3.15 5.25 5.22
C GLY A 124 -3.16 5.02 3.72
N GLY A 125 -4.36 5.02 3.10
CA GLY A 125 -4.49 4.93 1.64
C GLY A 125 -3.80 6.09 0.92
N GLY A 126 -3.90 7.31 1.48
CA GLY A 126 -3.18 8.48 0.98
C GLY A 126 -1.67 8.35 1.12
N LEU A 127 -1.17 7.83 2.25
CA LEU A 127 0.26 7.63 2.48
C LEU A 127 0.87 6.69 1.45
N MET A 128 0.18 5.61 1.10
CA MET A 128 0.64 4.62 0.14
C MET A 128 0.78 5.22 -1.27
N ILE A 129 -0.31 5.76 -1.81
CA ILE A 129 -0.33 6.22 -3.20
C ILE A 129 0.52 7.48 -3.40
N LEU A 130 0.50 8.42 -2.44
CA LEU A 130 1.25 9.65 -2.55
C LEU A 130 2.76 9.45 -2.34
N SER A 131 3.17 8.48 -1.50
CA SER A 131 4.59 8.12 -1.38
C SER A 131 5.14 7.62 -2.71
N GLN A 132 4.44 6.71 -3.38
CA GLN A 132 4.83 6.20 -4.70
C GLN A 132 4.85 7.33 -5.75
N ALA A 133 3.85 8.19 -5.74
CA ALA A 133 3.77 9.33 -6.65
C ALA A 133 4.91 10.34 -6.43
N ILE A 134 5.27 10.65 -5.18
CA ILE A 134 6.39 11.55 -4.85
C ILE A 134 7.73 10.91 -5.25
N ILE A 135 7.92 9.61 -5.01
CA ILE A 135 9.11 8.88 -5.48
C ILE A 135 9.23 8.99 -7.00
N ALA A 136 8.12 8.82 -7.72
CA ALA A 136 8.10 8.96 -9.18
C ALA A 136 8.44 10.37 -9.67
N ASP A 137 8.21 11.42 -8.87
CA ASP A 137 8.58 12.80 -9.21
C ASP A 137 10.06 13.12 -8.95
N VAL A 138 10.63 12.55 -7.87
CA VAL A 138 11.99 12.91 -7.43
C VAL A 138 13.07 11.94 -7.91
N VAL A 139 12.68 10.71 -8.27
CA VAL A 139 13.62 9.67 -8.72
C VAL A 139 13.53 9.51 -10.22
N PRO A 140 14.68 9.62 -10.94
CA PRO A 140 14.74 9.35 -12.38
C PRO A 140 14.19 7.95 -12.71
N PRO A 141 13.51 7.77 -13.86
CA PRO A 141 12.90 6.48 -14.24
C PRO A 141 13.87 5.29 -14.17
N ARG A 142 15.14 5.52 -14.51
CA ARG A 142 16.20 4.50 -14.51
C ARG A 142 16.50 3.95 -13.10
N ASP A 143 16.33 4.77 -12.06
CA ASP A 143 16.69 4.41 -10.69
C ASP A 143 15.47 3.96 -9.86
N ARG A 144 14.25 4.08 -10.39
CA ARG A 144 13.00 3.75 -9.65
C ARG A 144 12.95 2.32 -9.15
N GLY A 145 13.47 1.36 -9.92
CA GLY A 145 13.53 -0.04 -9.53
C GLY A 145 14.30 -0.27 -8.22
N LYS A 146 15.42 0.46 -8.02
CA LYS A 146 16.20 0.41 -6.77
C LYS A 146 15.36 0.85 -5.56
N TYR A 147 14.57 1.92 -5.72
CA TYR A 147 13.72 2.46 -4.64
C TYR A 147 12.45 1.62 -4.44
N GLY A 148 11.94 0.96 -5.49
CA GLY A 148 10.84 0.00 -5.40
C GLY A 148 11.14 -1.17 -4.47
N GLY A 149 12.37 -1.70 -4.53
CA GLY A 149 12.81 -2.76 -3.62
C GLY A 149 12.75 -2.38 -2.14
N PHE A 150 13.04 -1.12 -1.79
CA PHE A 150 12.90 -0.65 -0.41
C PHE A 150 11.44 -0.54 0.04
N ILE A 151 10.50 -0.28 -0.87
CA ILE A 151 9.07 -0.32 -0.55
C ILE A 151 8.67 -1.74 -0.14
N GLY A 152 9.08 -2.74 -0.92
CA GLY A 152 8.89 -4.15 -0.54
C GLY A 152 9.51 -4.49 0.82
N ALA A 153 10.70 -3.94 1.11
CA ALA A 153 11.39 -4.11 2.39
C ALA A 153 10.57 -3.59 3.58
N VAL A 154 9.91 -2.45 3.42
CA VAL A 154 9.03 -1.87 4.46
C VAL A 154 7.88 -2.82 4.80
N PHE A 155 7.20 -3.37 3.80
CA PHE A 155 6.11 -4.33 4.03
C PHE A 155 6.58 -5.59 4.74
N ALA A 156 7.68 -6.12 4.29
CA ALA A 156 8.22 -7.34 4.83
C ALA A 156 8.80 -7.14 6.25
N PHE A 157 9.43 -5.99 6.53
CA PHE A 157 9.83 -5.61 7.88
C PHE A 157 8.60 -5.50 8.80
N SER A 158 7.52 -4.88 8.32
CA SER A 158 6.27 -4.77 9.08
C SER A 158 5.64 -6.12 9.36
N ALA A 159 5.70 -7.06 8.41
CA ALA A 159 5.13 -8.40 8.57
C ALA A 159 5.82 -9.21 9.69
N VAL A 160 7.10 -8.93 9.96
CA VAL A 160 7.86 -9.58 11.04
C VAL A 160 7.77 -8.79 12.34
N VAL A 161 8.03 -7.48 12.29
CA VAL A 161 8.10 -6.64 13.50
C VAL A 161 6.70 -6.38 14.07
N GLY A 162 5.66 -6.35 13.22
CA GLY A 162 4.29 -6.11 13.65
C GLY A 162 3.79 -7.10 14.69
N PRO A 163 3.80 -8.41 14.41
CA PRO A 163 3.40 -9.42 15.40
C PRO A 163 4.24 -9.37 16.68
N LEU A 164 5.54 -9.10 16.60
CA LEU A 164 6.41 -8.97 17.77
C LEU A 164 6.00 -7.78 18.64
N LEU A 165 5.77 -6.62 18.03
CA LEU A 165 5.29 -5.43 18.77
C LEU A 165 3.85 -5.62 19.27
N GLY A 166 2.99 -6.26 18.48
CA GLY A 166 1.61 -6.56 18.88
C GLY A 166 1.56 -7.43 20.13
N GLY A 167 2.33 -8.53 20.15
CA GLY A 167 2.48 -9.38 21.32
C GLY A 167 3.07 -8.60 22.52
N LEU A 168 4.16 -7.86 22.32
CA LEU A 168 4.77 -7.05 23.40
C LEU A 168 3.78 -6.06 24.01
N PHE A 169 2.97 -5.39 23.18
CA PHE A 169 2.00 -4.41 23.65
C PHE A 169 0.86 -5.06 24.41
N THR A 170 0.37 -6.21 23.95
CA THR A 170 -0.72 -6.94 24.64
C THR A 170 -0.28 -7.62 25.92
N ASP A 171 0.94 -8.16 25.94
CA ASP A 171 1.43 -8.97 27.07
C ASP A 171 2.04 -8.12 28.17
N SER A 172 2.74 -7.02 27.83
CA SER A 172 3.55 -6.25 28.78
C SER A 172 3.05 -4.84 29.03
N LEU A 173 2.18 -4.29 28.15
CA LEU A 173 1.67 -2.93 28.22
C LEU A 173 0.12 -2.94 28.11
N THR A 174 -0.40 -2.19 27.16
CA THR A 174 -1.80 -2.23 26.73
C THR A 174 -1.85 -2.24 25.21
N TRP A 175 -2.86 -2.89 24.63
CA TRP A 175 -3.08 -2.90 23.17
C TRP A 175 -3.17 -1.49 22.58
N ARG A 176 -3.51 -0.49 23.39
CA ARG A 176 -3.59 0.92 22.97
C ARG A 176 -2.28 1.45 22.44
N TRP A 177 -1.14 0.86 22.83
CA TRP A 177 0.18 1.21 22.29
C TRP A 177 0.31 0.90 20.81
N ALA A 178 -0.50 -0.02 20.25
CA ALA A 178 -0.59 -0.23 18.81
C ALA A 178 -0.99 1.06 18.06
N PHE A 179 -1.75 1.93 18.70
CA PHE A 179 -2.16 3.23 18.18
C PHE A 179 -1.22 4.36 18.59
N TRP A 180 -0.78 4.36 19.87
CA TRP A 180 0.07 5.44 20.40
C TRP A 180 1.44 5.51 19.71
N ILE A 181 2.02 4.39 19.27
CA ILE A 181 3.29 4.35 18.54
C ILE A 181 3.25 5.14 17.22
N ASN A 182 2.08 5.26 16.62
CA ASN A 182 1.90 6.00 15.37
C ASN A 182 2.05 7.52 15.56
N ILE A 183 1.83 8.04 16.77
CA ILE A 183 1.88 9.48 17.04
C ILE A 183 3.31 10.04 16.92
N PRO A 184 4.29 9.56 17.72
CA PRO A 184 5.65 10.08 17.62
C PRO A 184 6.28 9.84 16.26
N LEU A 185 6.07 8.65 15.67
CA LEU A 185 6.60 8.33 14.34
C LEU A 185 5.93 9.17 13.25
N GLY A 186 4.61 9.39 13.34
CA GLY A 186 3.87 10.22 12.40
C GLY A 186 4.27 11.70 12.50
N ILE A 187 4.47 12.24 13.68
CA ILE A 187 4.99 13.61 13.88
C ILE A 187 6.39 13.73 13.25
N ALA A 188 7.27 12.76 13.50
CA ALA A 188 8.60 12.74 12.89
C ALA A 188 8.51 12.71 11.35
N ALA A 189 7.59 11.91 10.79
CA ALA A 189 7.34 11.86 9.35
C ALA A 189 6.79 13.20 8.82
N ILE A 190 5.85 13.86 9.53
CA ILE A 190 5.32 15.19 9.17
C ILE A 190 6.46 16.21 9.12
N VAL A 191 7.27 16.30 10.18
CA VAL A 191 8.38 17.26 10.26
C VAL A 191 9.37 17.01 9.13
N THR A 192 9.78 15.76 8.93
CA THR A 192 10.74 15.40 7.88
C THR A 192 10.17 15.70 6.49
N ALA A 193 8.92 15.34 6.23
CA ALA A 193 8.25 15.63 4.96
C ALA A 193 8.08 17.13 4.72
N ALA A 194 7.68 17.90 5.76
CA ALA A 194 7.50 19.34 5.66
C ALA A 194 8.81 20.08 5.34
N VAL A 195 9.92 19.64 5.92
CA VAL A 195 11.24 20.26 5.73
C VAL A 195 11.87 19.86 4.39
N PHE A 196 11.88 18.56 4.09
CA PHE A 196 12.70 18.02 3.00
C PHE A 196 11.96 17.83 1.68
N ILE A 197 10.63 17.61 1.67
CA ILE A 197 9.90 17.50 0.41
C ILE A 197 9.78 18.88 -0.24
N ARG A 198 10.62 19.12 -1.24
CA ARG A 198 10.61 20.33 -2.07
C ARG A 198 10.34 19.91 -3.51
N LEU A 199 9.06 19.88 -3.88
CA LEU A 199 8.65 19.58 -5.25
C LEU A 199 8.58 20.87 -6.07
N PRO A 200 8.97 20.84 -7.35
CA PRO A 200 8.82 22.01 -8.24
C PRO A 200 7.35 22.44 -8.28
N LYS A 201 7.10 23.75 -8.15
CA LYS A 201 5.76 24.28 -8.36
C LYS A 201 5.39 24.10 -9.84
N ARG A 202 4.33 23.38 -10.14
CA ARG A 202 3.77 23.32 -11.50
C ARG A 202 3.33 24.73 -11.90
N ALA A 203 3.92 25.26 -12.97
CA ALA A 203 3.78 26.67 -13.38
C ALA A 203 2.37 27.04 -13.90
N ASN A 204 1.58 26.09 -14.39
CA ASN A 204 0.24 26.34 -14.93
C ASN A 204 -0.84 25.65 -14.08
N ARG A 205 -1.43 26.40 -13.15
CA ARG A 205 -2.64 25.96 -12.45
C ARG A 205 -3.86 26.40 -13.28
N VAL A 206 -4.31 25.56 -14.18
CA VAL A 206 -5.72 25.60 -14.61
C VAL A 206 -6.55 25.35 -13.36
N LYS A 207 -7.69 26.08 -13.21
CA LYS A 207 -8.60 25.85 -12.06
C LYS A 207 -8.96 24.36 -12.03
N PRO A 208 -8.68 23.66 -10.92
CA PRO A 208 -8.91 22.22 -10.85
C PRO A 208 -10.40 21.91 -10.97
N LYS A 209 -10.77 21.03 -11.88
CA LYS A 209 -12.13 20.50 -11.97
C LYS A 209 -12.11 19.10 -11.36
N ILE A 210 -12.85 18.92 -10.27
CA ILE A 210 -12.96 17.63 -9.60
C ILE A 210 -14.14 16.88 -10.21
N ASP A 211 -13.91 15.63 -10.61
CA ASP A 211 -14.97 14.71 -11.03
C ASP A 211 -15.66 14.12 -9.79
N TYR A 212 -16.68 14.83 -9.29
CA TYR A 212 -17.46 14.37 -8.15
C TYR A 212 -18.27 13.12 -8.45
N LEU A 213 -18.78 12.98 -9.68
CA LEU A 213 -19.59 11.83 -10.08
C LEU A 213 -18.72 10.57 -10.18
N GLY A 214 -17.60 10.65 -10.89
CA GLY A 214 -16.64 9.53 -10.95
C GLY A 214 -16.12 9.16 -9.56
N THR A 215 -15.81 10.16 -8.71
CA THR A 215 -15.40 9.94 -7.31
C THR A 215 -16.46 9.16 -6.52
N ALA A 216 -17.72 9.54 -6.60
CA ALA A 216 -18.81 8.85 -5.90
C ALA A 216 -19.02 7.43 -6.43
N LEU A 217 -19.02 7.24 -7.75
CA LEU A 217 -19.24 5.95 -8.37
C LEU A 217 -18.11 4.95 -8.08
N ILE A 218 -16.84 5.39 -8.13
CA ILE A 218 -15.72 4.52 -7.76
C ILE A 218 -15.73 4.21 -6.25
N ALA A 219 -16.14 5.17 -5.42
CA ALA A 219 -16.30 4.94 -3.99
C ALA A 219 -17.38 3.88 -3.70
N ILE A 220 -18.54 3.95 -4.36
CA ILE A 220 -19.62 2.95 -4.24
C ILE A 220 -19.15 1.59 -4.75
N ALA A 221 -18.52 1.53 -5.92
CA ALA A 221 -18.05 0.29 -6.51
C ALA A 221 -16.98 -0.39 -5.65
N THR A 222 -16.00 0.36 -5.15
CA THR A 222 -14.95 -0.20 -4.28
C THR A 222 -15.50 -0.59 -2.90
N THR A 223 -16.41 0.20 -2.34
CA THR A 223 -17.10 -0.14 -1.09
C THR A 223 -17.87 -1.44 -1.24
N GLY A 224 -18.68 -1.56 -2.27
CA GLY A 224 -19.46 -2.78 -2.52
C GLY A 224 -18.54 -3.99 -2.75
N LEU A 225 -17.44 -3.85 -3.51
CA LEU A 225 -16.48 -4.92 -3.72
C LEU A 225 -15.83 -5.39 -2.40
N VAL A 226 -15.39 -4.46 -1.56
CA VAL A 226 -14.78 -4.79 -0.26
C VAL A 226 -15.81 -5.47 0.66
N LEU A 227 -17.05 -4.98 0.70
CA LEU A 227 -18.09 -5.59 1.54
C LEU A 227 -18.49 -6.97 1.03
N VAL A 228 -18.67 -7.16 -0.27
CA VAL A 228 -18.96 -8.49 -0.86
C VAL A 228 -17.88 -9.50 -0.50
N THR A 229 -16.60 -9.12 -0.65
CA THR A 229 -15.48 -10.02 -0.36
C THR A 229 -15.24 -10.26 1.13
N SER A 230 -15.60 -9.29 2.00
CA SER A 230 -15.42 -9.41 3.44
C SER A 230 -16.59 -10.11 4.13
N TRP A 231 -17.83 -9.94 3.64
CA TRP A 231 -19.04 -10.46 4.28
C TRP A 231 -19.56 -11.74 3.63
N GLY A 232 -19.27 -11.95 2.34
CA GLY A 232 -19.74 -13.13 1.62
C GLY A 232 -19.17 -14.42 2.20
N GLY A 233 -20.06 -15.33 2.63
CA GLY A 233 -19.70 -16.59 3.24
C GLY A 233 -19.20 -16.50 4.69
N THR A 234 -19.17 -15.31 5.31
CA THR A 234 -18.77 -15.09 6.69
C THR A 234 -19.91 -14.47 7.52
N GLU A 235 -20.28 -13.23 7.21
CA GLU A 235 -21.38 -12.49 7.87
C GLU A 235 -22.76 -12.84 7.25
N TYR A 236 -22.76 -13.01 5.92
CA TYR A 236 -23.95 -13.35 5.14
C TYR A 236 -23.66 -14.49 4.18
N GLU A 237 -24.64 -15.37 3.97
CA GLU A 237 -24.56 -16.41 2.93
C GLU A 237 -24.45 -15.79 1.54
N TRP A 238 -23.75 -16.47 0.62
CA TRP A 238 -23.50 -15.96 -0.72
C TRP A 238 -24.77 -15.71 -1.55
N ASP A 239 -25.84 -16.44 -1.27
CA ASP A 239 -27.15 -16.31 -1.91
C ASP A 239 -28.10 -15.34 -1.19
N SER A 240 -27.65 -14.71 -0.10
CA SER A 240 -28.45 -13.74 0.64
C SER A 240 -28.81 -12.51 -0.20
N LEU A 241 -29.97 -11.91 0.11
CA LEU A 241 -30.41 -10.68 -0.55
C LEU A 241 -29.39 -9.54 -0.37
N VAL A 242 -28.70 -9.49 0.76
CA VAL A 242 -27.69 -8.46 1.08
C VAL A 242 -26.51 -8.58 0.12
N ILE A 243 -25.91 -9.78 -0.01
CA ILE A 243 -24.76 -10.00 -0.91
C ILE A 243 -25.16 -9.80 -2.37
N ASN A 244 -26.29 -10.32 -2.80
CA ASN A 244 -26.79 -10.13 -4.16
C ASN A 244 -27.02 -8.65 -4.50
N THR A 245 -27.61 -7.88 -3.56
CA THR A 245 -27.79 -6.43 -3.74
C THR A 245 -26.46 -5.70 -3.82
N LEU A 246 -25.49 -6.05 -2.96
CA LEU A 246 -24.14 -5.49 -2.99
C LEU A 246 -23.42 -5.80 -4.32
N ILE A 247 -23.52 -7.04 -4.82
CA ILE A 247 -22.94 -7.43 -6.12
C ILE A 247 -23.54 -6.59 -7.25
N VAL A 248 -24.86 -6.52 -7.33
CA VAL A 248 -25.55 -5.74 -8.37
C VAL A 248 -25.16 -4.27 -8.28
N THR A 249 -25.19 -3.69 -7.07
CA THR A 249 -24.81 -2.28 -6.85
C THR A 249 -23.36 -2.03 -7.27
N THR A 250 -22.44 -2.92 -6.91
CA THR A 250 -21.03 -2.86 -7.29
C THR A 250 -20.84 -2.86 -8.79
N VAL A 251 -21.47 -3.82 -9.49
CA VAL A 251 -21.36 -3.96 -10.94
C VAL A 251 -21.98 -2.76 -11.66
N VAL A 252 -23.15 -2.31 -11.21
CA VAL A 252 -23.81 -1.14 -11.79
C VAL A 252 -22.98 0.13 -11.56
N ALA A 253 -22.48 0.34 -10.34
CA ALA A 253 -21.65 1.51 -10.02
C ALA A 253 -20.34 1.49 -10.83
N ALA A 254 -19.69 0.33 -10.98
CA ALA A 254 -18.49 0.19 -11.81
C ALA A 254 -18.76 0.48 -13.30
N ALA A 255 -19.87 0.00 -13.85
CA ALA A 255 -20.27 0.28 -15.21
C ALA A 255 -20.57 1.78 -15.42
N LEU A 256 -21.31 2.39 -14.51
CA LEU A 256 -21.59 3.83 -14.53
C LEU A 256 -20.33 4.67 -14.34
N PHE A 257 -19.38 4.22 -13.52
CA PHE A 257 -18.07 4.86 -13.39
C PHE A 257 -17.33 4.92 -14.72
N VAL A 258 -17.23 3.80 -15.44
CA VAL A 258 -16.58 3.75 -16.76
C VAL A 258 -17.28 4.72 -17.75
N LEU A 259 -18.61 4.79 -17.72
CA LEU A 259 -19.38 5.72 -18.57
C LEU A 259 -19.15 7.18 -18.18
N ALA A 260 -19.07 7.50 -16.87
CA ALA A 260 -18.80 8.82 -16.36
C ALA A 260 -17.38 9.29 -16.73
N GLU A 261 -16.37 8.43 -16.50
CA GLU A 261 -14.98 8.73 -16.84
C GLU A 261 -14.77 9.01 -18.33
N HIS A 262 -15.56 8.36 -19.21
CA HIS A 262 -15.49 8.60 -20.65
C HIS A 262 -15.95 10.03 -21.04
N LYS A 263 -16.80 10.65 -20.21
CA LYS A 263 -17.37 11.99 -20.43
C LYS A 263 -16.71 13.06 -19.56
N ALA A 264 -15.94 12.66 -18.56
CA ALA A 264 -15.32 13.59 -17.62
C ALA A 264 -14.27 14.47 -18.30
N VAL A 265 -14.27 15.77 -17.97
CA VAL A 265 -13.26 16.72 -18.48
C VAL A 265 -11.89 16.45 -17.85
N GLU A 266 -11.89 16.09 -16.57
CA GLU A 266 -10.69 15.68 -15.84
C GLU A 266 -10.94 14.36 -15.10
N PRO A 267 -10.86 13.21 -15.81
CA PRO A 267 -11.16 11.91 -15.25
C PRO A 267 -10.22 11.55 -14.10
N ILE A 268 -10.70 10.76 -13.13
CA ILE A 268 -9.89 10.20 -12.04
C ILE A 268 -8.90 9.18 -12.60
N ILE A 269 -9.40 8.29 -13.45
CA ILE A 269 -8.60 7.27 -14.14
C ILE A 269 -8.78 7.45 -15.65
N PRO A 270 -7.84 8.11 -16.35
CA PRO A 270 -7.95 8.29 -17.80
C PRO A 270 -8.02 6.94 -18.51
N LEU A 271 -9.20 6.60 -19.06
CA LEU A 271 -9.42 5.30 -19.75
C LEU A 271 -8.52 5.13 -20.97
N SER A 272 -7.98 6.23 -21.53
CA SER A 272 -7.00 6.20 -22.61
C SER A 272 -5.72 5.43 -22.27
N LEU A 273 -5.35 5.36 -20.97
CA LEU A 273 -4.20 4.59 -20.51
C LEU A 273 -4.33 3.10 -20.82
N PHE A 274 -5.54 2.55 -20.75
CA PHE A 274 -5.79 1.14 -21.07
C PHE A 274 -5.71 0.80 -22.57
N ARG A 275 -5.61 1.80 -23.44
CA ARG A 275 -5.28 1.60 -24.86
C ARG A 275 -3.80 1.29 -25.07
N ASP A 276 -2.93 1.71 -24.16
CA ASP A 276 -1.52 1.33 -24.17
C ASP A 276 -1.37 -0.11 -23.68
N ARG A 277 -0.84 -0.97 -24.55
CA ARG A 277 -0.64 -2.39 -24.26
C ARG A 277 0.30 -2.61 -23.09
N ASN A 278 1.34 -1.78 -22.95
CA ASN A 278 2.31 -1.92 -21.84
C ASN A 278 1.61 -1.58 -20.52
N PHE A 279 0.85 -0.49 -20.48
CA PHE A 279 0.08 -0.10 -19.30
C PHE A 279 -0.88 -1.22 -18.87
N THR A 280 -1.65 -1.75 -19.79
CA THR A 280 -2.63 -2.82 -19.49
C THR A 280 -1.95 -4.09 -18.99
N ILE A 281 -0.88 -4.55 -19.66
CA ILE A 281 -0.12 -5.73 -19.23
C ILE A 281 0.50 -5.53 -17.84
N THR A 282 1.12 -4.38 -17.59
CA THR A 282 1.72 -4.11 -16.28
C THR A 282 0.68 -3.97 -15.17
N THR A 283 -0.49 -3.41 -15.44
CA THR A 283 -1.61 -3.34 -14.49
C THR A 283 -2.12 -4.73 -14.13
N VAL A 284 -2.36 -5.59 -15.12
CA VAL A 284 -2.81 -6.98 -14.89
C VAL A 284 -1.73 -7.78 -14.15
N ALA A 285 -0.47 -7.66 -14.56
CA ALA A 285 0.64 -8.32 -13.88
C ALA A 285 0.77 -7.85 -12.42
N GLY A 286 0.63 -6.54 -12.17
CA GLY A 286 0.62 -5.96 -10.81
C GLY A 286 -0.52 -6.51 -9.95
N LEU A 287 -1.73 -6.62 -10.52
CA LEU A 287 -2.88 -7.23 -9.84
C LEU A 287 -2.60 -8.68 -9.43
N LEU A 288 -2.15 -9.51 -10.35
CA LEU A 288 -1.85 -10.92 -10.08
C LEU A 288 -0.70 -11.08 -9.07
N THR A 289 0.33 -10.26 -9.18
CA THR A 289 1.44 -10.22 -8.22
C THR A 289 0.96 -9.82 -6.82
N GLY A 290 0.08 -8.82 -6.74
CA GLY A 290 -0.54 -8.39 -5.49
C GLY A 290 -1.37 -9.50 -4.84
N VAL A 291 -2.21 -10.19 -5.61
CA VAL A 291 -3.01 -11.32 -5.12
C VAL A 291 -2.10 -12.44 -4.57
N ALA A 292 -1.03 -12.80 -5.29
CA ALA A 292 -0.07 -13.81 -4.82
C ALA A 292 0.65 -13.38 -3.54
N MET A 293 1.10 -12.13 -3.47
CA MET A 293 1.82 -11.60 -2.30
C MET A 293 0.92 -11.54 -1.06
N PHE A 294 -0.24 -10.90 -1.15
CA PHE A 294 -1.14 -10.75 -0.01
C PHE A 294 -1.78 -12.07 0.38
N GLY A 295 -2.03 -12.97 -0.58
CA GLY A 295 -2.46 -14.33 -0.30
C GLY A 295 -1.42 -15.10 0.53
N ALA A 296 -0.16 -15.06 0.14
CA ALA A 296 0.91 -15.72 0.90
C ALA A 296 1.11 -15.10 2.29
N ILE A 297 1.17 -13.77 2.40
CA ILE A 297 1.37 -13.08 3.69
C ILE A 297 0.18 -13.33 4.63
N GLY A 298 -1.06 -13.35 4.12
CA GLY A 298 -2.26 -13.53 4.93
C GLY A 298 -2.51 -14.98 5.36
N TYR A 299 -2.35 -15.92 4.45
CA TYR A 299 -2.72 -17.32 4.73
C TYR A 299 -1.59 -18.19 5.25
N MET A 300 -0.33 -17.91 4.87
CA MET A 300 0.79 -18.77 5.25
C MET A 300 1.02 -18.84 6.77
N PRO A 301 0.98 -17.74 7.54
CA PRO A 301 1.10 -17.81 9.00
C PRO A 301 -0.02 -18.65 9.63
N THR A 302 -1.25 -18.50 9.14
CA THR A 302 -2.40 -19.27 9.63
C THR A 302 -2.26 -20.76 9.32
N PHE A 303 -1.84 -21.10 8.10
CA PHE A 303 -1.55 -22.49 7.72
C PHE A 303 -0.48 -23.09 8.64
N LEU A 304 0.64 -22.39 8.85
CA LEU A 304 1.74 -22.86 9.69
C LEU A 304 1.32 -23.07 11.15
N GLN A 305 0.49 -22.19 11.70
CA GLN A 305 -0.03 -22.31 13.06
C GLN A 305 -1.00 -23.48 13.21
N ILE A 306 -1.94 -23.63 12.27
CA ILE A 306 -2.97 -24.67 12.34
C ILE A 306 -2.42 -26.05 11.95
N ALA A 307 -1.69 -26.13 10.83
CA ALA A 307 -1.24 -27.40 10.28
C ALA A 307 0.02 -27.95 10.97
N ASN A 308 0.99 -27.08 11.28
CA ASN A 308 2.26 -27.48 11.88
C ASN A 308 2.31 -27.25 13.40
N GLY A 309 1.30 -26.61 14.02
CA GLY A 309 1.22 -26.38 15.46
C GLY A 309 2.27 -25.40 16.01
N ILE A 310 2.91 -24.60 15.14
CA ILE A 310 3.91 -23.60 15.55
C ILE A 310 3.25 -22.34 16.09
N ASN A 311 3.94 -21.61 16.97
CA ASN A 311 3.40 -20.38 17.53
C ASN A 311 3.41 -19.20 16.53
N ALA A 312 2.71 -18.12 16.87
CA ALA A 312 2.57 -16.94 16.01
C ALA A 312 3.93 -16.29 15.69
N THR A 313 4.85 -16.24 16.65
CA THR A 313 6.19 -15.67 16.48
C THR A 313 7.02 -16.49 15.48
N GLU A 314 7.03 -17.83 15.64
CA GLU A 314 7.74 -18.73 14.74
C GLU A 314 7.16 -18.69 13.33
N SER A 315 5.83 -18.64 13.19
CA SER A 315 5.17 -18.52 11.88
C SER A 315 5.55 -17.20 11.17
N GLY A 316 5.67 -16.11 11.91
CA GLY A 316 6.16 -14.83 11.38
C GLY A 316 7.63 -14.89 10.96
N LEU A 317 8.49 -15.54 11.74
CA LEU A 317 9.91 -15.72 11.39
C LEU A 317 10.09 -16.59 10.12
N LEU A 318 9.19 -17.55 9.88
CA LEU A 318 9.22 -18.36 8.66
C LEU A 318 8.87 -17.56 7.39
N LEU A 319 8.36 -16.34 7.48
CA LEU A 319 8.23 -15.43 6.34
C LEU A 319 9.55 -14.71 5.99
N LEU A 320 10.57 -14.74 6.85
CA LEU A 320 11.87 -14.11 6.57
C LEU A 320 12.54 -14.56 5.26
N PRO A 321 12.54 -15.85 4.88
CA PRO A 321 13.08 -16.28 3.59
C PRO A 321 12.41 -15.60 2.40
N MET A 322 11.09 -15.36 2.44
CA MET A 322 10.37 -14.61 1.41
C MET A 322 10.87 -13.17 1.32
N LEU A 323 11.05 -12.52 2.48
CA LEU A 323 11.60 -11.17 2.56
C LEU A 323 13.03 -11.10 1.99
N VAL A 324 13.88 -12.04 2.36
CA VAL A 324 15.26 -12.10 1.85
C VAL A 324 15.26 -12.29 0.34
N GLY A 325 14.45 -13.21 -0.19
CA GLY A 325 14.28 -13.42 -1.63
C GLY A 325 13.83 -12.16 -2.34
N LEU A 326 12.79 -11.48 -1.82
CA LEU A 326 12.26 -10.24 -2.38
C LEU A 326 13.33 -9.13 -2.40
N LEU A 327 14.01 -8.89 -1.29
CA LEU A 327 15.03 -7.84 -1.20
C LEU A 327 16.22 -8.08 -2.12
N LEU A 328 16.76 -9.30 -2.13
CA LEU A 328 17.91 -9.65 -2.96
C LEU A 328 17.60 -9.45 -4.43
N THR A 329 16.42 -9.90 -4.88
CA THR A 329 16.07 -9.81 -6.30
C THR A 329 15.59 -8.40 -6.69
N ALA A 330 14.84 -7.69 -5.84
CA ALA A 330 14.41 -6.33 -6.14
C ALA A 330 15.59 -5.35 -6.19
N VAL A 331 16.50 -5.40 -5.22
CA VAL A 331 17.70 -4.55 -5.23
C VAL A 331 18.66 -4.98 -6.35
N GLY A 332 18.88 -6.30 -6.49
CA GLY A 332 19.74 -6.85 -7.53
C GLY A 332 19.27 -6.52 -8.95
N SER A 333 17.97 -6.69 -9.23
CA SER A 333 17.35 -6.35 -10.51
C SER A 333 17.42 -4.83 -10.78
N GLY A 334 17.12 -4.00 -9.77
CA GLY A 334 17.23 -2.54 -9.88
C GLY A 334 18.64 -2.07 -10.22
N ILE A 335 19.67 -2.64 -9.58
CA ILE A 335 21.07 -2.35 -9.90
C ILE A 335 21.42 -2.83 -11.33
N LEU A 336 20.99 -4.03 -11.70
CA LEU A 336 21.26 -4.59 -13.02
C LEU A 336 20.57 -3.80 -14.11
N MET A 337 19.32 -3.39 -13.89
CA MET A 337 18.56 -2.52 -14.80
C MET A 337 19.26 -1.16 -14.98
N SER A 338 19.72 -0.53 -13.91
CA SER A 338 20.41 0.77 -13.98
C SER A 338 21.74 0.70 -14.74
N LYS A 339 22.44 -0.45 -14.66
CA LYS A 339 23.70 -0.68 -15.38
C LYS A 339 23.52 -1.08 -16.85
N THR A 340 22.57 -1.97 -17.13
CA THR A 340 22.42 -2.61 -18.45
C THR A 340 21.33 -2.00 -19.33
N GLY A 341 20.34 -1.31 -18.72
CA GLY A 341 19.13 -0.83 -19.40
C GLY A 341 18.16 -1.96 -19.82
N ARG A 342 18.49 -3.21 -19.59
CA ARG A 342 17.66 -4.37 -19.96
C ARG A 342 16.76 -4.77 -18.80
N TYR A 343 15.46 -4.64 -18.96
CA TYR A 343 14.46 -4.92 -17.89
C TYR A 343 13.39 -5.96 -18.26
N LYS A 344 13.12 -6.18 -19.55
CA LYS A 344 12.00 -7.02 -20.02
C LYS A 344 11.98 -8.44 -19.48
N TRP A 345 13.13 -9.06 -19.28
CA TRP A 345 13.22 -10.43 -18.79
C TRP A 345 12.88 -10.55 -17.29
N MET A 346 13.09 -9.47 -16.52
CA MET A 346 12.89 -9.47 -15.06
C MET A 346 11.44 -9.78 -14.66
N PRO A 347 10.39 -9.03 -15.13
CA PRO A 347 9.02 -9.37 -14.79
C PRO A 347 8.58 -10.72 -15.38
N ILE A 348 9.16 -11.16 -16.51
CA ILE A 348 8.83 -12.48 -17.09
C ILE A 348 9.35 -13.59 -16.19
N THR A 349 10.62 -13.54 -15.78
CA THR A 349 11.19 -14.53 -14.86
C THR A 349 10.57 -14.44 -13.47
N GLY A 350 10.25 -13.22 -13.01
CA GLY A 350 9.54 -12.99 -11.76
C GLY A 350 8.17 -13.67 -11.74
N ALA A 351 7.36 -13.45 -12.78
CA ALA A 351 6.06 -14.11 -12.92
C ALA A 351 6.17 -15.64 -12.99
N ALA A 352 7.17 -16.16 -13.70
CA ALA A 352 7.42 -17.59 -13.76
C ALA A 352 7.79 -18.16 -12.37
N LEU A 353 8.66 -17.46 -11.59
CA LEU A 353 9.00 -17.87 -10.23
C LEU A 353 7.80 -17.82 -9.29
N ILE A 354 6.94 -16.80 -9.38
CA ILE A 354 5.68 -16.75 -8.63
C ILE A 354 4.81 -17.96 -8.96
N GLY A 355 4.64 -18.28 -10.25
CA GLY A 355 3.89 -19.44 -10.69
C GLY A 355 4.44 -20.74 -10.13
N VAL A 356 5.77 -20.94 -10.19
CA VAL A 356 6.46 -22.10 -9.59
C VAL A 356 6.22 -22.14 -8.09
N ALA A 357 6.35 -21.03 -7.37
CA ALA A 357 6.13 -20.98 -5.93
C ALA A 357 4.68 -21.36 -5.55
N LEU A 358 3.68 -20.89 -6.30
CA LEU A 358 2.28 -21.25 -6.06
C LEU A 358 2.02 -22.75 -6.31
N VAL A 359 2.66 -23.34 -7.32
CA VAL A 359 2.60 -24.79 -7.55
C VAL A 359 3.29 -25.53 -6.41
N LEU A 360 4.44 -25.07 -5.93
CA LEU A 360 5.12 -25.65 -4.77
C LEU A 360 4.24 -25.55 -3.50
N PHE A 361 3.54 -24.44 -3.29
CA PHE A 361 2.61 -24.30 -2.16
C PHE A 361 1.46 -25.30 -2.21
N SER A 362 1.01 -25.71 -3.40
CA SER A 362 -0.02 -26.76 -3.51
C SER A 362 0.45 -28.15 -3.04
N THR A 363 1.75 -28.36 -2.87
CA THR A 363 2.33 -29.59 -2.35
C THR A 363 2.56 -29.58 -0.83
N LEU A 364 2.28 -28.45 -0.15
CA LEU A 364 2.44 -28.35 1.30
C LEU A 364 1.46 -29.26 2.04
N THR A 365 1.96 -29.95 3.04
CA THR A 365 1.22 -30.81 3.97
C THR A 365 1.56 -30.44 5.41
N ALA A 366 0.83 -30.98 6.37
CA ALA A 366 1.13 -30.80 7.78
C ALA A 366 2.53 -31.34 8.19
N ASP A 367 3.03 -32.34 7.45
CA ASP A 367 4.34 -32.97 7.69
C ASP A 367 5.50 -32.25 6.96
N THR A 368 5.22 -31.22 6.19
CA THR A 368 6.26 -30.50 5.44
C THR A 368 7.18 -29.76 6.39
N SER A 369 8.50 -30.00 6.27
CA SER A 369 9.45 -29.37 7.17
C SER A 369 9.49 -27.84 7.01
N PRO A 370 9.70 -27.06 8.08
CA PRO A 370 9.82 -25.61 8.04
C PRO A 370 10.89 -25.11 7.05
N PHE A 371 11.96 -25.88 6.87
CA PHE A 371 13.00 -25.55 5.89
C PHE A 371 12.48 -25.58 4.45
N VAL A 372 11.71 -26.60 4.07
CA VAL A 372 11.11 -26.70 2.73
C VAL A 372 10.12 -25.55 2.50
N THR A 373 9.27 -25.28 3.48
CA THR A 373 8.35 -24.13 3.42
C THR A 373 9.11 -22.80 3.27
N GLY A 374 10.23 -22.64 3.98
CA GLY A 374 11.11 -21.47 3.84
C GLY A 374 11.70 -21.35 2.43
N VAL A 375 12.11 -22.47 1.80
CA VAL A 375 12.60 -22.46 0.40
C VAL A 375 11.48 -22.02 -0.56
N TYR A 376 10.26 -22.54 -0.39
CA TYR A 376 9.12 -22.16 -1.23
C TYR A 376 8.78 -20.68 -1.09
N LEU A 377 8.80 -20.18 0.13
CA LEU A 377 8.61 -18.75 0.44
C LEU A 377 9.73 -17.89 -0.16
N PHE A 378 10.98 -18.35 -0.12
CA PHE A 378 12.10 -17.66 -0.76
C PHE A 378 11.91 -17.55 -2.29
N VAL A 379 11.47 -18.63 -2.94
CA VAL A 379 11.18 -18.63 -4.39
C VAL A 379 10.06 -17.63 -4.72
N LEU A 380 9.00 -17.60 -3.91
CA LEU A 380 7.93 -16.59 -4.06
C LEU A 380 8.50 -15.18 -3.91
N GLY A 381 9.25 -14.92 -2.84
CA GLY A 381 9.86 -13.62 -2.59
C GLY A 381 10.79 -13.18 -3.72
N ALA A 382 11.62 -14.10 -4.24
CA ALA A 382 12.49 -13.84 -5.38
C ALA A 382 11.69 -13.48 -6.64
N GLY A 383 10.58 -14.14 -6.90
CA GLY A 383 9.66 -13.81 -7.99
C GLY A 383 9.03 -12.43 -7.82
N LEU A 384 8.51 -12.12 -6.62
CA LEU A 384 7.93 -10.82 -6.29
C LEU A 384 8.95 -9.68 -6.50
N GLY A 385 10.18 -9.84 -6.02
CA GLY A 385 11.21 -8.81 -6.13
C GLY A 385 11.66 -8.54 -7.58
N LEU A 386 11.52 -9.50 -8.50
CA LEU A 386 11.79 -9.29 -9.92
C LEU A 386 10.63 -8.60 -10.66
N THR A 387 9.41 -8.62 -10.10
CA THR A 387 8.22 -7.99 -10.71
C THR A 387 8.00 -6.55 -10.25
N ILE A 388 8.55 -6.17 -9.09
CA ILE A 388 8.50 -4.81 -8.52
C ILE A 388 9.56 -3.93 -9.17
#